data_7154bc8f5f9712e84fe37c9884a15a59
#
_entry.id   7154bc8f5f9712e84fe37c9884a15a59
#
_cell.length_a   1.000
_cell.length_b   1.000
_cell.length_c   1.000
_cell.angle_alpha   90.00
_cell.angle_beta   90.00
_cell.angle_gamma   90.00
#
_symmetry.space_group_name_H-M   'P 1'
#
loop_
_entity.id
_entity.type
_entity.pdbx_description
1 polymer ?
#
loop_
_entity_poly.entity_id
_entity_poly.type
_entity_poly.pdbx_seq_one_letter_code
_entity_poly.pdbx_strand_id
1 'polypeptide(L)'
;VQKDDMAEVIEKMLKADIIVMSTPVYFYSMDAQLKTLIDRTVPRYTEMRGKDFYYIVTAADTSVPMLEKTVDAIRGFSVDCLPGTKEKGIIYAGGVWQKGEIQGTKYMNEANEMGKNV
;
A
#
# COMPACT_ATOMS: atom_id res chain seq x y z
N VAL A 1 5.11 10.75 -24.81
CA VAL A 1 5.38 9.87 -23.66
C VAL A 1 6.08 10.70 -22.60
N GLN A 2 5.56 10.71 -21.39
CA GLN A 2 6.16 11.43 -20.25
C GLN A 2 7.49 10.76 -19.88
N LYS A 3 8.54 11.56 -19.74
CA LYS A 3 9.86 11.08 -19.33
C LYS A 3 10.02 11.34 -17.83
N ASP A 4 9.91 10.30 -17.03
CA ASP A 4 10.09 10.30 -15.58
C ASP A 4 10.59 8.93 -15.11
N ASP A 5 10.62 8.70 -13.81
CA ASP A 5 11.10 7.47 -13.16
C ASP A 5 10.10 6.30 -13.18
N MET A 6 8.87 6.49 -13.70
CA MET A 6 7.82 5.48 -13.63
C MET A 6 8.19 4.16 -14.31
N ALA A 7 8.94 4.22 -15.41
CA ALA A 7 9.41 3.02 -16.09
C ALA A 7 10.32 2.17 -15.17
N GLU A 8 11.23 2.82 -14.43
CA GLU A 8 12.09 2.16 -13.45
C GLU A 8 11.29 1.58 -12.29
N VAL A 9 10.30 2.32 -11.80
CA VAL A 9 9.40 1.85 -10.73
C VAL A 9 8.66 0.59 -11.15
N ILE A 10 8.08 0.57 -12.34
CA ILE A 10 7.38 -0.61 -12.89
C ILE A 10 8.34 -1.82 -12.97
N GLU A 11 9.57 -1.62 -13.48
CA GLU A 11 10.55 -2.71 -13.53
C GLU A 11 10.89 -3.26 -12.14
N LYS A 12 11.01 -2.41 -11.13
CA LYS A 12 11.21 -2.84 -9.74
C LYS A 12 10.00 -3.61 -9.22
N MET A 13 8.79 -3.13 -9.47
CA MET A 13 7.56 -3.83 -9.09
C MET A 13 7.45 -5.21 -9.75
N LEU A 14 7.81 -5.32 -11.02
CA LEU A 14 7.79 -6.60 -11.74
C LEU A 14 8.78 -7.62 -11.17
N LYS A 15 9.95 -7.16 -10.72
CA LYS A 15 11.00 -8.02 -10.16
C LYS A 15 10.79 -8.38 -8.69
N ALA A 16 10.04 -7.59 -7.95
CA ALA A 16 9.79 -7.82 -6.54
C ALA A 16 8.86 -9.02 -6.33
N ASP A 17 9.14 -9.87 -5.35
CA ASP A 17 8.23 -10.90 -4.87
C ASP A 17 7.21 -10.33 -3.88
N ILE A 18 7.59 -9.28 -3.17
CA ILE A 18 6.82 -8.62 -2.12
C ILE A 18 6.69 -7.14 -2.44
N ILE A 19 5.48 -6.62 -2.29
CA ILE A 19 5.19 -5.20 -2.46
C ILE A 19 4.50 -4.68 -1.20
N VAL A 20 5.05 -3.63 -0.61
CA VAL A 20 4.43 -2.90 0.49
C VAL A 20 3.84 -1.61 -0.06
N MET A 21 2.53 -1.44 0.07
CA MET A 21 1.83 -0.20 -0.29
C MET A 21 1.51 0.58 0.98
N SER A 22 1.98 1.81 1.05
CA SER A 22 1.75 2.68 2.19
C SER A 22 1.09 3.99 1.75
N THR A 23 0.07 4.43 2.48
CA THR A 23 -0.64 5.68 2.18
C THR A 23 -1.24 6.32 3.44
N PRO A 24 -1.25 7.65 3.56
CA PRO A 24 -2.19 8.31 4.43
C PRO A 24 -3.62 8.12 3.90
N VAL A 25 -4.58 8.19 4.81
CA VAL A 25 -6.00 8.16 4.47
C VAL A 25 -6.52 9.59 4.29
N TYR A 26 -6.91 9.94 3.08
CA TYR A 26 -7.55 11.21 2.75
C TYR A 26 -8.95 10.96 2.22
N PHE A 27 -9.96 11.49 2.93
CA PHE A 27 -11.38 11.29 2.56
C PHE A 27 -11.73 9.82 2.29
N TYR A 28 -11.30 8.93 3.20
CA TYR A 28 -11.52 7.48 3.15
C TYR A 28 -10.89 6.78 1.93
N SER A 29 -9.85 7.36 1.36
CA SER A 29 -9.15 6.80 0.20
C SER A 29 -7.64 6.99 0.32
N MET A 30 -6.90 6.31 -0.57
CA MET A 30 -5.46 6.51 -0.71
C MET A 30 -5.14 7.92 -1.22
N ASP A 31 -3.92 8.37 -1.00
CA ASP A 31 -3.45 9.63 -1.55
C ASP A 31 -3.33 9.60 -3.08
N ALA A 32 -3.29 10.78 -3.68
CA ALA A 32 -3.24 10.93 -5.13
C ALA A 32 -1.95 10.34 -5.73
N GLN A 33 -0.85 10.37 -4.99
CA GLN A 33 0.44 9.84 -5.45
C GLN A 33 0.38 8.32 -5.62
N LEU A 34 -0.14 7.60 -4.62
CA LEU A 34 -0.29 6.15 -4.72
C LEU A 34 -1.30 5.78 -5.82
N LYS A 35 -2.42 6.51 -5.92
CA LYS A 35 -3.40 6.28 -6.99
C LYS A 35 -2.79 6.50 -8.37
N THR A 36 -2.01 7.56 -8.54
CA THR A 36 -1.31 7.84 -9.80
C THR A 36 -0.32 6.73 -10.15
N LEU A 37 0.44 6.23 -9.16
CA LEU A 37 1.34 5.11 -9.36
C LEU A 37 0.57 3.88 -9.88
N ILE A 38 -0.51 3.50 -9.20
CA ILE A 38 -1.37 2.37 -9.59
C ILE A 38 -1.87 2.55 -11.03
N ASP A 39 -2.46 3.71 -11.34
CA ASP A 39 -3.04 3.97 -12.68
C ASP A 39 -1.97 3.90 -13.78
N ARG A 40 -0.76 4.30 -13.48
CA ARG A 40 0.34 4.26 -14.44
C ARG A 40 0.96 2.88 -14.64
N THR A 41 0.56 1.88 -13.86
CA THR A 41 0.93 0.48 -14.13
C THR A 41 0.11 -0.14 -15.25
N VAL A 42 -1.00 0.48 -15.66
CA VAL A 42 -1.95 -0.06 -16.66
C VAL A 42 -1.30 -0.69 -17.89
N PRO A 43 -0.23 -0.12 -18.50
CA PRO A 43 0.37 -0.75 -19.67
C PRO A 43 0.99 -2.13 -19.42
N ARG A 44 1.32 -2.46 -18.17
CA ARG A 44 2.07 -3.67 -17.82
C ARG A 44 1.55 -4.41 -16.58
N TYR A 45 0.41 -4.02 -16.00
CA TYR A 45 -0.09 -4.61 -14.76
C TYR A 45 -0.33 -6.12 -14.86
N THR A 46 -0.71 -6.62 -16.03
CA THR A 46 -0.94 -8.05 -16.26
C THR A 46 0.32 -8.92 -16.15
N GLU A 47 1.50 -8.30 -16.18
CA GLU A 47 2.78 -8.97 -15.95
C GLU A 47 3.10 -9.14 -14.45
N MET A 48 2.43 -8.38 -13.58
CA MET A 48 2.60 -8.44 -12.12
C MET A 48 1.81 -9.61 -11.55
N ARG A 49 2.44 -10.75 -11.36
CA ARG A 49 1.80 -12.00 -10.95
C ARG A 49 2.41 -12.59 -9.69
N GLY A 50 1.61 -13.29 -8.90
CA GLY A 50 2.08 -14.15 -7.81
C GLY A 50 2.81 -13.43 -6.70
N LYS A 51 2.50 -12.15 -6.47
CA LYS A 51 3.19 -11.31 -5.48
C LYS A 51 2.47 -11.32 -4.15
N ASP A 52 3.22 -11.17 -3.08
CA ASP A 52 2.70 -10.95 -1.74
C ASP A 52 2.58 -9.44 -1.47
N PHE A 53 1.42 -8.98 -1.03
CA PHE A 53 1.14 -7.59 -0.73
C PHE A 53 0.97 -7.36 0.78
N TYR A 54 1.55 -6.27 1.25
CA TYR A 54 1.33 -5.73 2.59
C TYR A 54 0.85 -4.28 2.48
N TYR A 55 -0.01 -3.86 3.40
CA TYR A 55 -0.55 -2.50 3.40
C TYR A 55 -0.27 -1.80 4.73
N ILE A 56 0.07 -0.53 4.64
CA ILE A 56 0.21 0.35 5.81
C ILE A 56 -0.63 1.59 5.53
N VAL A 57 -1.68 1.79 6.30
CA VAL A 57 -2.54 2.98 6.20
C VAL A 57 -2.44 3.80 7.47
N THR A 58 -2.24 5.11 7.34
CA THR A 58 -2.14 6.04 8.45
C THR A 58 -3.27 7.05 8.42
N ALA A 59 -3.87 7.34 9.56
CA ALA A 59 -5.00 8.28 9.65
C ALA A 59 -5.08 8.97 11.01
N ALA A 60 -5.73 10.13 11.04
CA ALA A 60 -6.17 10.74 12.29
C ALA A 60 -7.32 9.94 12.96
N ASP A 61 -8.21 9.37 12.14
CA ASP A 61 -9.29 8.49 12.62
C ASP A 61 -8.72 7.18 13.19
N THR A 62 -9.33 6.69 14.25
CA THR A 62 -8.96 5.41 14.89
C THR A 62 -9.87 4.26 14.50
N SER A 63 -10.93 4.54 13.75
CA SER A 63 -11.93 3.55 13.35
C SER A 63 -11.42 2.64 12.23
N VAL A 64 -11.07 1.40 12.54
CA VAL A 64 -10.65 0.41 11.54
C VAL A 64 -11.65 0.29 10.37
N PRO A 65 -12.99 0.24 10.58
CA PRO A 65 -13.94 0.22 9.47
C PRO A 65 -13.85 1.41 8.52
N MET A 66 -13.37 2.57 8.97
CA MET A 66 -13.17 3.74 8.12
C MET A 66 -11.87 3.64 7.33
N LEU A 67 -10.81 3.12 7.96
CA LEU A 67 -9.52 2.89 7.29
C LEU A 67 -9.62 1.75 6.27
N GLU A 68 -10.46 0.76 6.54
CA GLU A 68 -10.70 -0.39 5.66
C GLU A 68 -11.16 0.02 4.26
N LYS A 69 -11.91 1.11 4.12
CA LYS A 69 -12.31 1.63 2.81
C LYS A 69 -11.12 1.96 1.91
N THR A 70 -10.05 2.48 2.50
CA THR A 70 -8.81 2.76 1.76
C THR A 70 -8.11 1.46 1.35
N VAL A 71 -8.08 0.48 2.24
CA VAL A 71 -7.50 -0.84 1.94
C VAL A 71 -8.30 -1.54 0.85
N ASP A 72 -9.62 -1.48 0.86
CA ASP A 72 -10.48 -2.04 -0.20
C ASP A 72 -10.19 -1.42 -1.56
N ALA A 73 -9.93 -0.11 -1.59
CA ALA A 73 -9.54 0.55 -2.83
C ALA A 73 -8.18 0.05 -3.36
N ILE A 74 -7.23 -0.27 -2.48
CA ILE A 74 -5.93 -0.86 -2.86
C ILE A 74 -6.12 -2.32 -3.33
N ARG A 75 -6.98 -3.09 -2.68
CA ARG A 75 -7.30 -4.47 -3.07
C ARG A 75 -7.84 -4.57 -4.49
N GLY A 76 -8.64 -3.61 -4.94
CA GLY A 76 -9.10 -3.52 -6.32
C GLY A 76 -7.96 -3.61 -7.34
N PHE A 77 -6.80 -3.06 -7.05
CA PHE A 77 -5.59 -3.25 -7.86
C PHE A 77 -4.88 -4.56 -7.51
N SER A 78 -4.45 -4.71 -6.26
CA SER A 78 -3.46 -5.71 -5.86
C SER A 78 -3.99 -7.13 -5.76
N VAL A 79 -5.29 -7.31 -5.47
CA VAL A 79 -5.92 -8.63 -5.30
C VAL A 79 -6.83 -8.95 -6.47
N ASP A 80 -7.70 -8.00 -6.85
CA ASP A 80 -8.75 -8.29 -7.83
C ASP A 80 -8.22 -8.27 -9.27
N CYS A 81 -7.25 -7.39 -9.56
CA CYS A 81 -6.71 -7.22 -10.92
C CYS A 81 -5.41 -7.98 -11.19
N LEU A 82 -4.64 -8.35 -10.16
CA LEU A 82 -3.34 -9.02 -10.35
C LEU A 82 -3.43 -10.53 -10.10
N PRO A 83 -3.11 -11.38 -11.11
CA PRO A 83 -3.29 -12.82 -10.98
C PRO A 83 -2.38 -13.47 -9.93
N GLY A 84 -2.96 -14.28 -9.03
CA GLY A 84 -2.21 -15.09 -8.08
C GLY A 84 -1.52 -14.32 -6.95
N THR A 85 -1.84 -13.04 -6.78
CA THR A 85 -1.35 -12.21 -5.68
C THR A 85 -2.06 -12.54 -4.38
N LYS A 86 -1.43 -12.22 -3.25
CA LYS A 86 -1.98 -12.49 -1.92
C LYS A 86 -1.78 -11.29 -1.02
N GLU A 87 -2.82 -10.92 -0.29
CA GLU A 87 -2.71 -10.04 0.86
C GLU A 87 -2.13 -10.83 2.04
N LYS A 88 -1.05 -10.32 2.63
CA LYS A 88 -0.31 -11.01 3.69
C LYS A 88 -0.37 -10.31 5.03
N GLY A 89 -0.59 -9.00 5.04
CA GLY A 89 -0.71 -8.26 6.28
C GLY A 89 -1.10 -6.80 6.06
N ILE A 90 -1.75 -6.22 7.09
CA ILE A 90 -2.20 -4.85 7.09
C ILE A 90 -1.88 -4.21 8.43
N ILE A 91 -1.41 -2.96 8.40
CA ILE A 91 -1.29 -2.10 9.57
C ILE A 91 -2.25 -0.92 9.42
N TYR A 92 -3.23 -0.87 10.33
CA TYR A 92 -4.16 0.26 10.44
C TYR A 92 -3.65 1.23 11.50
N ALA A 93 -2.77 2.14 11.12
CA ALA A 93 -2.16 3.12 12.01
C ALA A 93 -3.06 4.35 12.19
N GLY A 94 -4.14 4.18 12.95
CA GLY A 94 -5.09 5.23 13.31
C GLY A 94 -4.63 6.07 14.50
N GLY A 95 -5.18 7.29 14.61
CA GLY A 95 -4.88 8.21 15.70
C GLY A 95 -3.55 8.95 15.57
N VAL A 96 -3.01 9.05 14.36
CA VAL A 96 -1.77 9.80 14.07
C VAL A 96 -2.09 10.99 13.15
N TRP A 97 -1.80 12.20 13.64
CA TRP A 97 -2.10 13.44 12.94
C TRP A 97 -0.84 14.26 12.66
N GLN A 98 0.06 14.37 13.62
CA GLN A 98 1.27 15.18 13.50
C GLN A 98 2.47 14.35 13.08
N LYS A 99 3.43 15.02 12.44
CA LYS A 99 4.72 14.42 12.07
C LYS A 99 5.42 13.83 13.30
N GLY A 100 5.76 12.55 13.23
CA GLY A 100 6.52 11.85 14.27
C GLY A 100 5.66 11.17 15.34
N GLU A 101 4.36 11.42 15.45
CA GLU A 101 3.49 10.79 16.46
C GLU A 101 3.49 9.27 16.37
N ILE A 102 3.64 8.73 15.19
CA ILE A 102 3.65 7.28 14.98
C ILE A 102 4.80 6.57 15.72
N GLN A 103 5.91 7.27 15.97
CA GLN A 103 7.11 6.67 16.58
C GLN A 103 6.86 6.11 17.99
N GLY A 104 5.95 6.72 18.75
CA GLY A 104 5.57 6.28 20.09
C GLY A 104 4.42 5.27 20.14
N THR A 105 3.95 4.80 19.01
CA THR A 105 2.78 3.91 18.93
C THR A 105 3.18 2.44 18.79
N LYS A 106 2.21 1.56 19.08
CA LYS A 106 2.35 0.10 18.83
C LYS A 106 2.62 -0.24 17.36
N TYR A 107 2.22 0.64 16.42
CA TYR A 107 2.32 0.38 14.99
C TYR A 107 3.76 0.24 14.50
N MET A 108 4.71 0.93 15.14
CA MET A 108 6.14 0.76 14.84
C MET A 108 6.61 -0.66 15.17
N ASN A 109 6.16 -1.23 16.28
CA ASN A 109 6.48 -2.59 16.67
C ASN A 109 5.76 -3.60 15.74
N GLU A 110 4.48 -3.36 15.42
CA GLU A 110 3.73 -4.19 14.47
C GLU A 110 4.43 -4.24 13.10
N ALA A 111 4.91 -3.10 12.60
CA ALA A 111 5.65 -3.04 11.34
C ALA A 111 6.97 -3.80 11.40
N ASN A 112 7.70 -3.68 12.51
CA ASN A 112 8.96 -4.40 12.71
C ASN A 112 8.73 -5.92 12.77
N GLU A 113 7.74 -6.38 13.53
CA GLU A 113 7.41 -7.81 13.60
C GLU A 113 6.91 -8.35 12.26
N MET A 114 6.08 -7.58 11.55
CA MET A 114 5.64 -7.93 10.20
C MET A 114 6.85 -8.10 9.26
N GLY A 115 7.81 -7.16 9.29
CA GLY A 115 9.00 -7.19 8.44
C GLY A 115 9.94 -8.36 8.75
N LYS A 116 9.98 -8.87 9.98
CA LYS A 116 10.77 -10.05 10.35
C LYS A 116 10.21 -11.35 9.76
N ASN A 117 8.93 -11.37 9.43
CA ASN A 117 8.23 -12.57 8.95
C ASN A 117 7.99 -12.55 7.43
N VAL A 118 8.61 -11.63 6.75
CA VAL A 118 8.52 -11.46 5.29
C VAL A 118 9.56 -12.30 4.58
#